data_5778b6fc62e1a1eb399ada603b39d7d2
#
_entry.id   5778b6fc62e1a1eb399ada603b39d7d2
#
_cell.length_a   1.000
_cell.length_b   1.000
_cell.length_c   1.000
_cell.angle_alpha   90.00
_cell.angle_beta   90.00
_cell.angle_gamma   90.00
#
_symmetry.space_group_name_H-M   'P 1'
#
loop_
_entity.id
_entity.type
_entity.pdbx_description
1 polymer ?
#
loop_
_entity_poly.entity_id
_entity_poly.type
_entity_poly.pdbx_seq_one_letter_code
_entity_poly.pdbx_strand_id
1 'polypeptide(L)'
;MQPAPEWQKSRIDHDGESLYYEVTGAPDARTIVLTHGAGGNHASWFQQVPALAAAGYRVVTWDSRGFGNSTCRSATVTAEVAAADLAAILDAAGIDKTEPVDLVGQSMGGWWVSAFTVAHPPRVRTLTLANTIGGLFTPELRAHFLGLFKAPAVAEVPRLGVHPALSADVMARDPALAFLYQQLDSFHEPPFPAVMRALTDWEVTHEQMSATGVPVLVVTSPDDQLFPAHLMRDGSQQLRDVRLVEIAGAGHSSYFERASDFNRELLAFLSDHVVHNSPTG
;
A
#
# COMPACT_ATOMS: atom_id res chain seq x y z
N MET A 1 20.66 -18.90 16.88
CA MET A 1 19.63 -17.87 16.90
C MET A 1 20.17 -16.73 16.02
N GLN A 2 19.52 -16.41 14.91
CA GLN A 2 19.93 -15.26 14.11
C GLN A 2 19.75 -13.97 14.93
N PRO A 3 20.64 -12.97 14.82
CA PRO A 3 20.44 -11.69 15.47
C PRO A 3 19.13 -11.04 14.96
N ALA A 4 18.48 -10.25 15.82
CA ALA A 4 17.32 -9.47 15.39
C ALA A 4 17.73 -8.54 14.24
N PRO A 5 16.87 -8.32 13.24
CA PRO A 5 17.16 -7.40 12.14
C PRO A 5 17.39 -5.98 12.67
N GLU A 6 18.26 -5.23 12.01
CA GLU A 6 18.43 -3.80 12.31
C GLU A 6 17.09 -3.07 12.05
N TRP A 7 16.78 -2.12 12.93
CA TRP A 7 15.60 -1.27 12.81
C TRP A 7 15.98 0.18 13.08
N GLN A 8 15.62 1.04 12.14
CA GLN A 8 15.90 2.47 12.18
C GLN A 8 14.63 3.24 11.89
N LYS A 9 14.41 4.32 12.63
CA LYS A 9 13.37 5.30 12.39
C LYS A 9 14.01 6.65 12.05
N SER A 10 13.42 7.36 11.09
CA SER A 10 13.97 8.62 10.62
C SER A 10 12.89 9.59 10.14
N ARG A 11 13.32 10.81 9.88
CA ARG A 11 12.52 11.86 9.27
C ARG A 11 13.34 12.60 8.23
N ILE A 12 12.64 13.08 7.20
CA ILE A 12 13.22 14.04 6.24
C ILE A 12 12.31 15.25 6.13
N ASP A 13 12.90 16.39 5.82
CA ASP A 13 12.16 17.56 5.39
C ASP A 13 12.10 17.57 3.85
N HIS A 14 10.89 17.53 3.29
CA HIS A 14 10.64 17.55 1.85
C HIS A 14 9.47 18.48 1.54
N ASP A 15 9.67 19.48 0.69
CA ASP A 15 8.68 20.51 0.31
C ASP A 15 7.97 21.15 1.51
N GLY A 16 8.71 21.43 2.59
CA GLY A 16 8.18 22.05 3.81
C GLY A 16 7.42 21.11 4.74
N GLU A 17 7.35 19.83 4.41
CA GLU A 17 6.75 18.80 5.25
C GLU A 17 7.83 17.93 5.90
N SER A 18 7.56 17.47 7.13
CA SER A 18 8.38 16.47 7.82
C SER A 18 7.79 15.09 7.58
N LEU A 19 8.50 14.25 6.82
CA LEU A 19 8.04 12.91 6.44
C LEU A 19 8.74 11.87 7.30
N TYR A 20 7.96 10.98 7.90
CA TYR A 20 8.44 9.89 8.75
C TYR A 20 8.53 8.58 7.99
N TYR A 21 9.62 7.84 8.23
CA TYR A 21 9.78 6.49 7.70
C TYR A 21 10.61 5.61 8.63
N GLU A 22 10.49 4.30 8.46
CA GLU A 22 11.28 3.28 9.15
C GLU A 22 11.94 2.34 8.14
N VAL A 23 13.12 1.85 8.49
CA VAL A 23 13.84 0.84 7.71
C VAL A 23 14.17 -0.34 8.62
N THR A 24 13.83 -1.55 8.20
CA THR A 24 14.12 -2.80 8.93
C THR A 24 14.81 -3.78 8.01
N GLY A 25 15.91 -4.38 8.46
CA GLY A 25 16.68 -5.38 7.71
C GLY A 25 18.05 -4.88 7.26
N ALA A 26 18.82 -5.76 6.62
CA ALA A 26 20.20 -5.47 6.20
C ALA A 26 20.24 -4.42 5.07
N PRO A 27 21.23 -3.50 5.07
CA PRO A 27 21.31 -2.42 4.08
C PRO A 27 21.49 -2.89 2.63
N ASP A 28 22.09 -4.05 2.43
CA ASP A 28 22.37 -4.68 1.13
C ASP A 28 21.29 -5.67 0.68
N ALA A 29 20.23 -5.83 1.47
CA ALA A 29 19.12 -6.71 1.12
C ALA A 29 18.17 -6.06 0.10
N ARG A 30 17.51 -6.92 -0.71
CA ARG A 30 16.45 -6.50 -1.64
C ARG A 30 15.39 -5.67 -0.92
N THR A 31 15.15 -4.46 -1.41
CA THR A 31 14.27 -3.50 -0.73
C THR A 31 12.82 -3.68 -1.17
N ILE A 32 11.92 -3.70 -0.17
CA ILE A 32 10.47 -3.63 -0.34
C ILE A 32 9.90 -2.44 0.44
N VAL A 33 8.98 -1.70 -0.19
CA VAL A 33 8.31 -0.54 0.39
C VAL A 33 6.85 -0.86 0.65
N LEU A 34 6.38 -0.58 1.86
CA LEU A 34 5.00 -0.79 2.26
C LEU A 34 4.31 0.57 2.47
N THR A 35 3.29 0.84 1.66
CA THR A 35 2.55 2.11 1.62
C THR A 35 1.12 1.91 2.08
N HIS A 36 0.75 2.56 3.19
CA HIS A 36 -0.52 2.38 3.89
C HIS A 36 -1.71 3.02 3.17
N GLY A 37 -2.92 2.56 3.52
CA GLY A 37 -4.20 3.15 3.13
C GLY A 37 -4.65 4.31 4.03
N ALA A 38 -5.80 4.90 3.71
CA ALA A 38 -6.34 6.06 4.43
C ALA A 38 -6.72 5.80 5.90
N GLY A 39 -6.93 4.55 6.28
CA GLY A 39 -7.17 4.15 7.69
C GLY A 39 -5.91 3.66 8.41
N GLY A 40 -4.71 3.94 7.90
CA GLY A 40 -3.47 3.38 8.45
C GLY A 40 -2.31 4.36 8.49
N ASN A 41 -1.17 3.84 8.92
CA ASN A 41 0.13 4.49 8.95
C ASN A 41 1.22 3.41 8.87
N HIS A 42 2.51 3.77 9.03
CA HIS A 42 3.62 2.80 9.01
C HIS A 42 3.39 1.59 9.93
N ALA A 43 2.79 1.79 11.11
CA ALA A 43 2.57 0.73 12.09
C ALA A 43 1.48 -0.27 11.68
N SER A 44 0.66 0.02 10.69
CA SER A 44 -0.34 -0.92 10.16
C SER A 44 0.30 -2.19 9.58
N TRP A 45 1.57 -2.11 9.22
CA TRP A 45 2.35 -3.21 8.63
C TRP A 45 3.07 -4.08 9.66
N PHE A 46 2.66 -4.04 10.94
CA PHE A 46 3.31 -4.74 12.05
C PHE A 46 3.44 -6.26 11.86
N GLN A 47 2.59 -6.87 11.05
CA GLN A 47 2.63 -8.30 10.73
C GLN A 47 3.48 -8.61 9.47
N GLN A 48 3.63 -7.64 8.55
CA GLN A 48 4.41 -7.80 7.32
C GLN A 48 5.89 -7.53 7.56
N VAL A 49 6.23 -6.46 8.29
CA VAL A 49 7.61 -6.07 8.54
C VAL A 49 8.46 -7.22 9.12
N PRO A 50 8.06 -7.89 10.23
CA PRO A 50 8.87 -8.99 10.75
C PRO A 50 8.92 -10.19 9.82
N ALA A 51 7.84 -10.50 9.08
CA ALA A 51 7.80 -11.62 8.16
C ALA A 51 8.74 -11.41 6.95
N LEU A 52 8.72 -10.22 6.37
CA LEU A 52 9.57 -9.83 5.24
C LEU A 52 11.04 -9.72 5.66
N ALA A 53 11.33 -9.12 6.82
CA ALA A 53 12.69 -9.06 7.35
C ALA A 53 13.26 -10.45 7.64
N ALA A 54 12.45 -11.37 8.18
CA ALA A 54 12.84 -12.76 8.38
C ALA A 54 13.08 -13.52 7.07
N ALA A 55 12.41 -13.12 5.99
CA ALA A 55 12.63 -13.63 4.63
C ALA A 55 13.83 -12.97 3.92
N GLY A 56 14.55 -12.07 4.58
CA GLY A 56 15.78 -11.46 4.07
C GLY A 56 15.57 -10.17 3.28
N TYR A 57 14.42 -9.51 3.39
CA TYR A 57 14.17 -8.22 2.75
C TYR A 57 14.59 -7.05 3.65
N ARG A 58 14.99 -5.95 3.01
CA ARG A 58 15.06 -4.63 3.62
C ARG A 58 13.69 -3.97 3.45
N VAL A 59 12.99 -3.74 4.54
CA VAL A 59 11.61 -3.25 4.55
C VAL A 59 11.58 -1.77 4.88
N VAL A 60 10.99 -0.97 4.01
CA VAL A 60 10.72 0.45 4.24
C VAL A 60 9.22 0.63 4.47
N THR A 61 8.86 1.23 5.60
CA THR A 61 7.51 1.72 5.88
C THR A 61 7.54 3.23 6.06
N TRP A 62 6.48 3.92 5.71
CA TRP A 62 6.44 5.38 5.81
C TRP A 62 5.02 5.88 6.05
N ASP A 63 4.93 7.12 6.53
CA ASP A 63 3.68 7.83 6.74
C ASP A 63 3.48 8.86 5.63
N SER A 64 2.37 8.76 4.90
CA SER A 64 1.97 9.77 3.92
C SER A 64 1.68 11.10 4.60
N ARG A 65 1.70 12.21 3.85
CA ARG A 65 1.40 13.55 4.39
C ARG A 65 0.07 13.57 5.17
N GLY A 66 0.11 14.03 6.43
CA GLY A 66 -1.04 14.14 7.31
C GLY A 66 -1.43 12.83 8.01
N PHE A 67 -0.66 11.76 7.83
CA PHE A 67 -0.86 10.48 8.50
C PHE A 67 0.26 10.18 9.49
N GLY A 68 -0.08 9.44 10.54
CA GLY A 68 0.87 8.99 11.55
C GLY A 68 1.76 10.11 12.07
N ASN A 69 3.05 9.99 11.81
CA ASN A 69 4.07 10.94 12.27
C ASN A 69 4.48 11.98 11.21
N SER A 70 3.88 11.95 10.01
CA SER A 70 4.18 12.92 8.94
C SER A 70 3.27 14.14 8.99
N THR A 71 3.80 15.31 8.67
CA THR A 71 3.02 16.56 8.63
C THR A 71 2.31 16.75 7.28
N CYS A 72 1.32 17.63 7.26
CA CYS A 72 0.69 18.14 6.03
C CYS A 72 0.27 19.61 6.22
N ARG A 73 1.25 20.50 6.39
CA ARG A 73 1.04 21.93 6.64
C ARG A 73 0.50 22.66 5.44
N SER A 74 0.92 22.21 4.24
CA SER A 74 0.45 22.76 2.96
C SER A 74 -0.97 22.38 2.60
N ALA A 75 -1.56 21.38 3.29
CA ALA A 75 -2.80 20.70 2.89
C ALA A 75 -2.76 20.16 1.44
N THR A 76 -1.57 19.97 0.86
CA THR A 76 -1.38 19.47 -0.50
C THR A 76 -1.14 17.96 -0.46
N VAL A 77 -2.10 17.22 -1.00
CA VAL A 77 -2.04 15.78 -1.17
C VAL A 77 -2.47 15.47 -2.61
N THR A 78 -1.55 14.93 -3.41
CA THR A 78 -1.83 14.37 -4.74
C THR A 78 -1.00 13.10 -4.94
N ALA A 79 -1.35 12.30 -5.93
CA ALA A 79 -0.59 11.09 -6.24
C ALA A 79 0.85 11.39 -6.68
N GLU A 80 1.04 12.49 -7.43
CA GLU A 80 2.38 12.94 -7.86
C GLU A 80 3.22 13.43 -6.68
N VAL A 81 2.62 14.17 -5.75
CA VAL A 81 3.30 14.63 -4.53
C VAL A 81 3.72 13.43 -3.69
N ALA A 82 2.83 12.45 -3.51
CA ALA A 82 3.16 11.23 -2.77
C ALA A 82 4.26 10.40 -3.45
N ALA A 83 4.29 10.35 -4.79
CA ALA A 83 5.37 9.72 -5.55
C ALA A 83 6.71 10.45 -5.36
N ALA A 84 6.70 11.79 -5.33
CA ALA A 84 7.90 12.60 -5.05
C ALA A 84 8.39 12.42 -3.61
N ASP A 85 7.47 12.38 -2.64
CA ASP A 85 7.77 12.11 -1.24
C ASP A 85 8.43 10.73 -1.07
N LEU A 86 7.89 9.70 -1.73
CA LEU A 86 8.46 8.36 -1.71
C LEU A 86 9.86 8.34 -2.33
N ALA A 87 10.08 9.05 -3.45
CA ALA A 87 11.40 9.17 -4.06
C ALA A 87 12.41 9.79 -3.09
N ALA A 88 12.03 10.87 -2.39
CA ALA A 88 12.88 11.53 -1.40
C ALA A 88 13.18 10.62 -0.19
N ILE A 89 12.20 9.86 0.28
CA ILE A 89 12.38 8.87 1.35
C ILE A 89 13.37 7.77 0.94
N LEU A 90 13.24 7.22 -0.28
CA LEU A 90 14.15 6.19 -0.78
C LEU A 90 15.60 6.72 -0.87
N ASP A 91 15.77 7.94 -1.38
CA ASP A 91 17.08 8.60 -1.47
C ASP A 91 17.68 8.81 -0.07
N ALA A 92 16.89 9.29 0.91
CA ALA A 92 17.31 9.50 2.29
C ALA A 92 17.58 8.18 3.06
N ALA A 93 16.87 7.11 2.71
CA ALA A 93 17.13 5.78 3.22
C ALA A 93 18.41 5.14 2.62
N GLY A 94 19.10 5.83 1.70
CA GLY A 94 20.31 5.32 1.06
C GLY A 94 20.06 4.19 0.08
N ILE A 95 18.89 4.17 -0.56
CA ILE A 95 18.57 3.21 -1.62
C ILE A 95 19.01 3.81 -2.96
N ASP A 96 19.93 3.13 -3.63
CA ASP A 96 20.49 3.60 -4.89
C ASP A 96 19.40 3.73 -5.97
N LYS A 97 19.45 4.82 -6.74
CA LYS A 97 18.47 5.09 -7.81
C LYS A 97 18.49 4.05 -8.93
N THR A 98 19.58 3.32 -9.06
CA THR A 98 19.74 2.22 -10.03
C THR A 98 19.27 0.87 -9.48
N GLU A 99 18.99 0.79 -8.18
CA GLU A 99 18.46 -0.41 -7.54
C GLU A 99 16.93 -0.36 -7.51
N PRO A 100 16.24 -1.22 -8.29
CA PRO A 100 14.79 -1.23 -8.30
C PRO A 100 14.25 -1.84 -6.99
N VAL A 101 13.16 -1.25 -6.47
CA VAL A 101 12.47 -1.69 -5.26
C VAL A 101 11.17 -2.42 -5.58
N ASP A 102 10.71 -3.24 -4.65
CA ASP A 102 9.37 -3.81 -4.69
C ASP A 102 8.40 -2.89 -3.97
N LEU A 103 7.28 -2.55 -4.59
CA LEU A 103 6.28 -1.66 -4.04
C LEU A 103 5.02 -2.41 -3.63
N VAL A 104 4.51 -2.11 -2.44
CA VAL A 104 3.21 -2.57 -1.96
C VAL A 104 2.39 -1.35 -1.56
N GLY A 105 1.22 -1.17 -2.16
CA GLY A 105 0.27 -0.14 -1.79
C GLY A 105 -1.08 -0.73 -1.40
N GLN A 106 -1.57 -0.38 -0.21
CA GLN A 106 -2.89 -0.78 0.24
C GLN A 106 -3.87 0.38 0.10
N SER A 107 -5.06 0.15 -0.46
CA SER A 107 -6.12 1.16 -0.59
C SER A 107 -5.57 2.47 -1.21
N MET A 108 -5.68 3.61 -0.53
CA MET A 108 -5.09 4.90 -0.92
C MET A 108 -3.61 4.76 -1.34
N GLY A 109 -2.82 3.97 -0.61
CA GLY A 109 -1.42 3.72 -0.91
C GLY A 109 -1.18 3.14 -2.31
N GLY A 110 -2.18 2.46 -2.89
CA GLY A 110 -2.13 1.99 -4.26
C GLY A 110 -1.97 3.12 -5.28
N TRP A 111 -2.65 4.26 -5.09
CA TRP A 111 -2.47 5.45 -5.94
C TRP A 111 -1.05 5.99 -5.86
N TRP A 112 -0.48 6.06 -4.65
CA TRP A 112 0.86 6.56 -4.41
C TRP A 112 1.93 5.71 -5.12
N VAL A 113 1.85 4.40 -4.95
CA VAL A 113 2.82 3.49 -5.59
C VAL A 113 2.59 3.35 -7.10
N SER A 114 1.35 3.48 -7.59
CA SER A 114 1.07 3.51 -9.03
C SER A 114 1.65 4.77 -9.68
N ALA A 115 1.48 5.95 -9.05
CA ALA A 115 2.06 7.18 -9.52
C ALA A 115 3.59 7.12 -9.55
N PHE A 116 4.20 6.56 -8.51
CA PHE A 116 5.64 6.33 -8.48
C PHE A 116 6.08 5.38 -9.60
N THR A 117 5.34 4.29 -9.83
CA THR A 117 5.68 3.29 -10.86
C THR A 117 5.67 3.88 -12.25
N VAL A 118 4.66 4.68 -12.62
CA VAL A 118 4.61 5.30 -13.95
C VAL A 118 5.60 6.45 -14.11
N ALA A 119 5.94 7.15 -13.03
CA ALA A 119 6.93 8.22 -13.06
C ALA A 119 8.37 7.70 -13.10
N HIS A 120 8.65 6.55 -12.49
CA HIS A 120 9.98 5.99 -12.30
C HIS A 120 10.06 4.49 -12.60
N PRO A 121 9.64 4.00 -13.79
CA PRO A 121 9.58 2.56 -14.06
C PRO A 121 10.88 1.81 -13.80
N PRO A 122 12.08 2.34 -14.14
CA PRO A 122 13.35 1.64 -13.87
C PRO A 122 13.67 1.47 -12.38
N ARG A 123 13.01 2.23 -11.49
CA ARG A 123 13.16 2.12 -10.03
C ARG A 123 12.21 1.09 -9.39
N VAL A 124 11.36 0.43 -10.18
CA VAL A 124 10.37 -0.51 -9.66
C VAL A 124 10.60 -1.90 -10.24
N ARG A 125 10.78 -2.89 -9.34
CA ARG A 125 10.93 -4.29 -9.71
C ARG A 125 9.58 -4.98 -9.84
N THR A 126 8.72 -4.80 -8.84
CA THR A 126 7.35 -5.32 -8.82
C THR A 126 6.40 -4.33 -8.16
N LEU A 127 5.13 -4.38 -8.53
CA LEU A 127 4.06 -3.59 -7.95
C LEU A 127 3.00 -4.53 -7.34
N THR A 128 2.67 -4.35 -6.06
CA THR A 128 1.56 -5.04 -5.40
C THR A 128 0.46 -4.04 -5.05
N LEU A 129 -0.73 -4.26 -5.57
CA LEU A 129 -1.95 -3.50 -5.30
C LEU A 129 -2.85 -4.34 -4.37
N ALA A 130 -2.84 -3.98 -3.08
CA ALA A 130 -3.54 -4.70 -2.02
C ALA A 130 -4.90 -4.03 -1.72
N ASN A 131 -6.00 -4.72 -2.06
CA ASN A 131 -7.36 -4.20 -1.89
C ASN A 131 -7.51 -2.77 -2.45
N THR A 132 -7.03 -2.56 -3.67
CA THR A 132 -7.02 -1.25 -4.33
C THR A 132 -6.92 -1.38 -5.83
N ILE A 133 -7.48 -0.39 -6.52
CA ILE A 133 -7.34 -0.22 -7.98
C ILE A 133 -6.10 0.62 -8.34
N GLY A 134 -5.52 1.34 -7.38
CA GLY A 134 -4.35 2.18 -7.62
C GLY A 134 -4.51 3.19 -8.76
N GLY A 135 -5.71 3.72 -9.00
CA GLY A 135 -6.00 4.63 -10.11
C GLY A 135 -6.28 3.95 -11.46
N LEU A 136 -6.31 2.60 -11.52
CA LEU A 136 -6.61 1.80 -12.72
C LEU A 136 -8.12 1.56 -12.83
N PHE A 137 -8.85 2.49 -13.39
CA PHE A 137 -10.30 2.41 -13.47
C PHE A 137 -10.79 1.69 -14.73
N THR A 138 -11.76 0.76 -14.56
CA THR A 138 -12.76 0.48 -15.58
C THR A 138 -13.94 1.43 -15.42
N PRO A 139 -14.82 1.62 -16.42
CA PRO A 139 -16.01 2.44 -16.28
C PRO A 139 -16.88 2.04 -15.07
N GLU A 140 -17.06 0.73 -14.86
CA GLU A 140 -17.87 0.16 -13.78
C GLU A 140 -17.22 0.41 -12.42
N LEU A 141 -15.92 0.17 -12.33
CA LEU A 141 -15.16 0.39 -11.11
C LEU A 141 -15.11 1.88 -10.73
N ARG A 142 -14.97 2.77 -11.73
CA ARG A 142 -15.05 4.21 -11.51
C ARG A 142 -16.44 4.64 -11.01
N ALA A 143 -17.50 4.12 -11.64
CA ALA A 143 -18.88 4.42 -11.23
C ALA A 143 -19.13 3.95 -9.79
N HIS A 144 -18.68 2.75 -9.44
CA HIS A 144 -18.76 2.21 -8.08
C HIS A 144 -18.00 3.11 -7.09
N PHE A 145 -16.72 3.39 -7.36
CA PHE A 145 -15.86 4.22 -6.49
C PHE A 145 -16.46 5.59 -6.22
N LEU A 146 -16.89 6.30 -7.27
CA LEU A 146 -17.56 7.60 -7.12
C LEU A 146 -18.90 7.48 -6.40
N GLY A 147 -19.55 6.33 -6.46
CA GLY A 147 -20.79 6.03 -5.74
C GLY A 147 -20.62 5.98 -4.23
N LEU A 148 -19.46 5.50 -3.75
CA LEU A 148 -19.14 5.42 -2.31
C LEU A 148 -19.22 6.79 -1.60
N PHE A 149 -18.95 7.88 -2.33
CA PHE A 149 -18.92 9.25 -1.77
C PHE A 149 -20.21 10.03 -2.00
N LYS A 150 -21.16 9.47 -2.76
CA LYS A 150 -22.48 10.10 -3.01
C LYS A 150 -23.52 9.70 -1.97
N ALA A 151 -23.32 8.59 -1.28
CA ALA A 151 -24.21 8.20 -0.18
C ALA A 151 -24.11 9.25 0.93
N PRO A 152 -25.24 9.79 1.46
CA PRO A 152 -25.17 10.64 2.64
C PRO A 152 -24.49 9.83 3.73
N ALA A 153 -23.44 10.40 4.34
CA ALA A 153 -22.84 9.81 5.53
C ALA A 153 -23.95 9.71 6.58
N VAL A 154 -24.53 8.53 6.72
CA VAL A 154 -25.33 8.23 7.90
C VAL A 154 -24.32 8.28 9.03
N ALA A 155 -24.45 9.25 9.92
CA ALA A 155 -23.62 9.36 11.10
C ALA A 155 -23.92 8.16 11.98
N GLU A 156 -23.28 7.03 11.65
CA GLU A 156 -23.35 5.87 12.52
C GLU A 156 -22.56 6.19 13.78
N VAL A 157 -23.15 5.89 14.93
CA VAL A 157 -22.44 5.97 16.21
C VAL A 157 -21.25 5.02 16.12
N PRO A 158 -20.00 5.50 16.28
CA PRO A 158 -18.83 4.63 16.23
C PRO A 158 -18.97 3.47 17.22
N ARG A 159 -18.78 2.25 16.77
CA ARG A 159 -18.83 1.06 17.59
C ARG A 159 -17.43 0.52 17.79
N LEU A 160 -17.17 -0.03 18.97
CA LEU A 160 -15.88 -0.60 19.31
C LEU A 160 -15.47 -1.68 18.31
N GLY A 161 -14.29 -1.49 17.66
CA GLY A 161 -13.71 -2.45 16.73
C GLY A 161 -14.46 -2.62 15.40
N VAL A 162 -15.50 -1.83 15.11
CA VAL A 162 -16.21 -1.85 13.84
C VAL A 162 -15.64 -0.77 12.94
N HIS A 163 -15.09 -1.17 11.79
CA HIS A 163 -14.54 -0.28 10.81
C HIS A 163 -14.90 -0.75 9.39
N PRO A 164 -15.27 0.13 8.45
CA PRO A 164 -15.71 -0.25 7.10
C PRO A 164 -14.62 -0.96 6.27
N ALA A 165 -13.37 -0.80 6.65
CA ALA A 165 -12.23 -1.48 6.02
C ALA A 165 -11.97 -2.90 6.56
N LEU A 166 -12.76 -3.38 7.49
CA LEU A 166 -12.64 -4.72 8.08
C LEU A 166 -13.84 -5.58 7.72
N SER A 167 -13.66 -6.90 7.77
CA SER A 167 -14.77 -7.85 7.59
C SER A 167 -15.79 -7.73 8.72
N ALA A 168 -17.05 -8.04 8.42
CA ALA A 168 -18.14 -7.92 9.38
C ALA A 168 -18.00 -8.86 10.59
N ASP A 169 -17.26 -9.96 10.46
CA ASP A 169 -17.05 -10.97 11.49
C ASP A 169 -15.76 -10.76 12.32
N VAL A 170 -14.93 -9.78 11.99
CA VAL A 170 -13.62 -9.57 12.64
C VAL A 170 -13.73 -9.39 14.15
N MET A 171 -14.77 -8.67 14.64
CA MET A 171 -15.01 -8.50 16.07
C MET A 171 -15.32 -9.81 16.82
N ALA A 172 -15.97 -10.75 16.15
CA ALA A 172 -16.25 -12.06 16.74
C ALA A 172 -15.03 -12.97 16.70
N ARG A 173 -14.19 -12.83 15.67
CA ARG A 173 -13.02 -13.67 15.43
C ARG A 173 -11.78 -13.21 16.20
N ASP A 174 -11.50 -11.91 16.16
CA ASP A 174 -10.34 -11.29 16.82
C ASP A 174 -10.67 -9.84 17.24
N PRO A 175 -11.28 -9.65 18.39
CA PRO A 175 -11.68 -8.32 18.86
C PRO A 175 -10.48 -7.41 19.15
N ALA A 176 -9.32 -7.99 19.51
CA ALA A 176 -8.12 -7.21 19.79
C ALA A 176 -7.56 -6.63 18.48
N LEU A 177 -7.51 -7.42 17.41
CA LEU A 177 -7.08 -6.99 16.10
C LEU A 177 -8.01 -5.90 15.54
N ALA A 178 -9.33 -6.09 15.64
CA ALA A 178 -10.32 -5.12 15.20
C ALA A 178 -10.19 -3.78 15.95
N PHE A 179 -9.98 -3.84 17.25
CA PHE A 179 -9.73 -2.66 18.07
C PHE A 179 -8.41 -1.97 17.71
N LEU A 180 -7.33 -2.72 17.48
CA LEU A 180 -6.05 -2.19 17.08
C LEU A 180 -6.17 -1.41 15.76
N TYR A 181 -6.90 -1.93 14.77
CA TYR A 181 -7.13 -1.22 13.51
C TYR A 181 -7.79 0.14 13.74
N GLN A 182 -8.85 0.16 14.54
CA GLN A 182 -9.55 1.40 14.90
C GLN A 182 -8.64 2.40 15.64
N GLN A 183 -7.70 1.90 16.47
CA GLN A 183 -6.75 2.77 17.15
C GLN A 183 -5.70 3.34 16.20
N LEU A 184 -5.20 2.55 15.23
CA LEU A 184 -4.26 3.03 14.22
C LEU A 184 -4.87 4.15 13.35
N ASP A 185 -6.15 4.02 12.99
CA ASP A 185 -6.90 5.03 12.27
C ASP A 185 -7.06 6.34 13.06
N SER A 186 -7.07 6.27 14.39
CA SER A 186 -7.24 7.44 15.26
C SER A 186 -5.97 8.30 15.46
N PHE A 187 -4.82 7.88 14.97
CA PHE A 187 -3.54 8.61 15.16
C PHE A 187 -3.28 9.71 14.15
N HIS A 188 -4.22 10.06 13.28
CA HIS A 188 -4.01 11.06 12.25
C HIS A 188 -5.28 11.84 11.94
N GLU A 189 -5.07 13.08 11.52
CA GLU A 189 -6.13 13.97 11.03
C GLU A 189 -5.70 14.50 9.65
N PRO A 190 -5.75 13.66 8.60
CA PRO A 190 -5.34 14.11 7.27
C PRO A 190 -6.30 15.18 6.75
N PRO A 191 -5.88 16.04 5.80
CA PRO A 191 -6.79 16.92 5.08
C PRO A 191 -7.69 16.09 4.16
N PHE A 192 -8.65 15.38 4.75
CA PHE A 192 -9.46 14.36 4.08
C PHE A 192 -10.07 14.81 2.75
N PRO A 193 -10.59 16.05 2.60
CA PRO A 193 -11.07 16.53 1.30
C PRO A 193 -9.97 16.59 0.22
N ALA A 194 -8.71 16.85 0.59
CA ALA A 194 -7.59 16.83 -0.36
C ALA A 194 -7.21 15.40 -0.73
N VAL A 195 -7.18 14.49 0.26
CA VAL A 195 -6.98 13.06 0.01
C VAL A 195 -8.02 12.54 -0.96
N MET A 196 -9.30 12.83 -0.72
CA MET A 196 -10.38 12.37 -1.60
C MET A 196 -10.25 12.89 -3.03
N ARG A 197 -9.90 14.18 -3.20
CA ARG A 197 -9.62 14.73 -4.53
C ARG A 197 -8.46 14.00 -5.21
N ALA A 198 -7.37 13.74 -4.48
CA ALA A 198 -6.23 13.00 -5.03
C ALA A 198 -6.62 11.63 -5.59
N LEU A 199 -7.55 10.93 -4.92
CA LEU A 199 -8.03 9.61 -5.36
C LEU A 199 -9.05 9.69 -6.52
N THR A 200 -9.82 10.80 -6.64
CA THR A 200 -10.82 10.96 -7.70
C THR A 200 -10.28 11.59 -8.96
N ASP A 201 -9.27 12.45 -8.85
CA ASP A 201 -8.78 13.28 -9.95
C ASP A 201 -7.56 12.65 -10.66
N TRP A 202 -6.85 11.77 -9.97
CA TRP A 202 -5.70 11.07 -10.55
C TRP A 202 -6.09 9.65 -11.04
N GLU A 203 -5.72 9.35 -12.25
CA GLU A 203 -5.88 8.02 -12.85
C GLU A 203 -4.72 7.67 -13.77
N VAL A 204 -4.50 6.39 -13.94
CA VAL A 204 -3.56 5.82 -14.90
C VAL A 204 -4.29 4.78 -15.75
N THR A 205 -4.03 4.75 -17.05
CA THR A 205 -4.64 3.72 -17.90
C THR A 205 -3.93 2.38 -17.75
N HIS A 206 -4.65 1.29 -18.01
CA HIS A 206 -4.06 -0.06 -18.01
C HIS A 206 -2.94 -0.18 -19.06
N GLU A 207 -3.04 0.56 -20.17
CA GLU A 207 -2.00 0.63 -21.20
C GLU A 207 -0.73 1.34 -20.67
N GLN A 208 -0.88 2.49 -20.01
CA GLN A 208 0.24 3.20 -19.39
C GLN A 208 0.94 2.35 -18.33
N MET A 209 0.19 1.70 -17.45
CA MET A 209 0.76 0.80 -16.44
C MET A 209 1.45 -0.38 -17.11
N SER A 210 0.84 -1.03 -18.08
CA SER A 210 1.45 -2.15 -18.82
C SER A 210 2.69 -1.74 -19.61
N ALA A 211 2.77 -0.49 -20.06
CA ALA A 211 3.94 0.03 -20.78
C ALA A 211 5.17 0.20 -19.87
N THR A 212 4.99 0.24 -18.55
CA THR A 212 6.12 0.25 -17.61
C THR A 212 6.94 -1.04 -17.63
N GLY A 213 6.34 -2.15 -18.05
CA GLY A 213 6.93 -3.49 -17.99
C GLY A 213 7.06 -4.06 -16.58
N VAL A 214 6.51 -3.39 -15.57
CA VAL A 214 6.56 -3.84 -14.17
C VAL A 214 5.51 -4.91 -13.93
N PRO A 215 5.88 -6.11 -13.42
CA PRO A 215 4.94 -7.14 -13.02
C PRO A 215 4.04 -6.68 -11.88
N VAL A 216 2.74 -6.99 -11.95
CA VAL A 216 1.75 -6.54 -10.97
C VAL A 216 1.11 -7.73 -10.24
N LEU A 217 1.10 -7.67 -8.91
CA LEU A 217 0.25 -8.51 -8.06
C LEU A 217 -0.97 -7.69 -7.64
N VAL A 218 -2.16 -8.18 -7.93
CA VAL A 218 -3.41 -7.63 -7.40
C VAL A 218 -3.93 -8.58 -6.33
N VAL A 219 -4.06 -8.07 -5.10
CA VAL A 219 -4.69 -8.82 -4.00
C VAL A 219 -6.05 -8.22 -3.73
N THR A 220 -7.08 -9.04 -3.67
CA THR A 220 -8.45 -8.66 -3.34
C THR A 220 -9.06 -9.64 -2.32
N SER A 221 -10.24 -9.32 -1.83
CA SER A 221 -10.97 -10.14 -0.87
C SER A 221 -12.44 -10.21 -1.26
N PRO A 222 -13.08 -11.38 -1.18
CA PRO A 222 -14.50 -11.53 -1.52
C PRO A 222 -15.44 -10.64 -0.70
N ASP A 223 -15.06 -10.34 0.56
CA ASP A 223 -15.87 -9.55 1.50
C ASP A 223 -15.47 -8.05 1.51
N ASP A 224 -14.62 -7.61 0.58
CA ASP A 224 -14.27 -6.20 0.42
C ASP A 224 -15.47 -5.39 -0.10
N GLN A 225 -16.02 -4.54 0.76
CA GLN A 225 -17.19 -3.70 0.44
C GLN A 225 -16.80 -2.42 -0.31
N LEU A 226 -15.54 -1.98 -0.21
CA LEU A 226 -15.05 -0.77 -0.86
C LEU A 226 -14.62 -1.04 -2.31
N PHE A 227 -13.95 -2.17 -2.54
CA PHE A 227 -13.52 -2.61 -3.87
C PHE A 227 -13.97 -4.05 -4.14
N PRO A 228 -15.21 -4.24 -4.64
CA PRO A 228 -15.77 -5.56 -4.88
C PRO A 228 -14.87 -6.45 -5.74
N ALA A 229 -14.62 -7.67 -5.28
CA ALA A 229 -13.65 -8.58 -5.91
C ALA A 229 -13.93 -8.83 -7.41
N HIS A 230 -15.19 -8.87 -7.84
CA HIS A 230 -15.52 -9.05 -9.25
C HIS A 230 -15.04 -7.86 -10.11
N LEU A 231 -15.20 -6.61 -9.63
CA LEU A 231 -14.73 -5.42 -10.35
C LEU A 231 -13.19 -5.35 -10.36
N MET A 232 -12.55 -5.78 -9.25
CA MET A 232 -11.10 -5.89 -9.18
C MET A 232 -10.55 -6.92 -10.16
N ARG A 233 -11.24 -8.06 -10.30
CA ARG A 233 -10.89 -9.11 -11.26
C ARG A 233 -10.99 -8.59 -12.70
N ASP A 234 -12.11 -7.95 -13.04
CA ASP A 234 -12.35 -7.44 -14.41
C ASP A 234 -11.33 -6.35 -14.77
N GLY A 235 -10.99 -5.46 -13.83
CA GLY A 235 -9.96 -4.44 -14.02
C GLY A 235 -8.57 -5.06 -14.17
N SER A 236 -8.19 -5.99 -13.31
CA SER A 236 -6.86 -6.59 -13.35
C SER A 236 -6.57 -7.33 -14.67
N GLN A 237 -7.57 -7.97 -15.28
CA GLN A 237 -7.42 -8.69 -16.54
C GLN A 237 -7.00 -7.79 -17.72
N GLN A 238 -7.12 -6.47 -17.60
CA GLN A 238 -6.67 -5.52 -18.62
C GLN A 238 -5.17 -5.22 -18.56
N LEU A 239 -4.48 -5.67 -17.51
CA LEU A 239 -3.01 -5.57 -17.39
C LEU A 239 -2.31 -6.74 -18.10
N ARG A 240 -1.12 -6.49 -18.67
CA ARG A 240 -0.39 -7.52 -19.44
C ARG A 240 0.29 -8.56 -18.57
N ASP A 241 0.98 -8.13 -17.52
CA ASP A 241 1.72 -8.99 -16.60
C ASP A 241 1.14 -8.84 -15.20
N VAL A 242 0.10 -9.62 -14.94
CA VAL A 242 -0.66 -9.54 -13.70
C VAL A 242 -0.91 -10.92 -13.10
N ARG A 243 -0.71 -11.00 -11.78
CA ARG A 243 -1.24 -12.09 -10.95
C ARG A 243 -2.36 -11.54 -10.09
N LEU A 244 -3.51 -12.19 -10.08
CA LEU A 244 -4.62 -11.89 -9.19
C LEU A 244 -4.72 -12.96 -8.11
N VAL A 245 -4.84 -12.53 -6.86
CA VAL A 245 -5.06 -13.39 -5.69
C VAL A 245 -6.25 -12.91 -4.89
N GLU A 246 -7.13 -13.82 -4.51
CA GLU A 246 -8.27 -13.55 -3.63
C GLU A 246 -8.01 -14.16 -2.24
N ILE A 247 -8.03 -13.34 -1.19
CA ILE A 247 -7.84 -13.76 0.20
C ILE A 247 -9.21 -13.84 0.88
N ALA A 248 -9.65 -15.06 1.15
CA ALA A 248 -10.94 -15.30 1.77
C ALA A 248 -10.97 -14.91 3.26
N GLY A 249 -12.15 -14.50 3.74
CA GLY A 249 -12.39 -14.17 5.15
C GLY A 249 -11.69 -12.91 5.62
N ALA A 250 -11.50 -11.96 4.71
CA ALA A 250 -11.02 -10.61 4.99
C ALA A 250 -11.91 -9.60 4.27
N GLY A 251 -12.05 -8.42 4.85
CA GLY A 251 -12.63 -7.26 4.21
C GLY A 251 -11.59 -6.50 3.36
N HIS A 252 -11.66 -5.18 3.39
CA HIS A 252 -10.78 -4.29 2.64
C HIS A 252 -9.31 -4.28 3.12
N SER A 253 -9.02 -4.87 4.28
CA SER A 253 -7.67 -4.88 4.87
C SER A 253 -7.13 -6.30 5.00
N SER A 254 -7.03 -7.04 3.87
CA SER A 254 -6.58 -8.45 3.87
C SER A 254 -5.20 -8.65 4.48
N TYR A 255 -4.27 -7.72 4.29
CA TYR A 255 -2.93 -7.73 4.88
C TYR A 255 -2.98 -7.70 6.42
N PHE A 256 -4.01 -7.09 6.97
CA PHE A 256 -4.21 -6.91 8.41
C PHE A 256 -4.97 -8.09 9.02
N GLU A 257 -6.08 -8.50 8.39
CA GLU A 257 -6.99 -9.54 8.90
C GLU A 257 -6.52 -10.97 8.63
N ARG A 258 -5.79 -11.19 7.54
CA ARG A 258 -5.29 -12.49 7.07
C ARG A 258 -3.80 -12.40 6.72
N ALA A 259 -3.03 -11.85 7.65
CA ALA A 259 -1.61 -11.54 7.43
C ALA A 259 -0.80 -12.75 6.96
N SER A 260 -1.04 -13.95 7.49
CA SER A 260 -0.31 -15.15 7.08
C SER A 260 -0.56 -15.50 5.61
N ASP A 261 -1.81 -15.41 5.15
CA ASP A 261 -2.17 -15.67 3.76
C ASP A 261 -1.61 -14.58 2.85
N PHE A 262 -1.77 -13.32 3.23
CA PHE A 262 -1.21 -12.18 2.50
C PHE A 262 0.32 -12.29 2.34
N ASN A 263 1.03 -12.55 3.44
CA ASN A 263 2.49 -12.67 3.43
C ASN A 263 2.95 -13.85 2.55
N ARG A 264 2.25 -14.98 2.59
CA ARG A 264 2.55 -16.13 1.74
C ARG A 264 2.44 -15.79 0.26
N GLU A 265 1.33 -15.18 -0.16
CA GLU A 265 1.08 -14.81 -1.56
C GLU A 265 2.05 -13.72 -2.04
N LEU A 266 2.32 -12.72 -1.20
CA LEU A 266 3.30 -11.69 -1.49
C LEU A 266 4.70 -12.29 -1.68
N LEU A 267 5.19 -13.09 -0.73
CA LEU A 267 6.50 -13.72 -0.81
C LEU A 267 6.63 -14.66 -2.01
N ALA A 268 5.58 -15.40 -2.35
CA ALA A 268 5.55 -16.25 -3.55
C ALA A 268 5.71 -15.40 -4.82
N PHE A 269 4.96 -14.29 -4.94
CA PHE A 269 5.08 -13.37 -6.07
C PHE A 269 6.47 -12.75 -6.17
N LEU A 270 7.02 -12.27 -5.06
CA LEU A 270 8.35 -11.67 -5.01
C LEU A 270 9.45 -12.67 -5.41
N SER A 271 9.31 -13.95 -5.03
CA SER A 271 10.29 -14.99 -5.35
C SER A 271 10.32 -15.32 -6.85
N ASP A 272 9.19 -15.23 -7.55
CA ASP A 272 9.14 -15.46 -8.99
C ASP A 272 9.83 -14.34 -9.80
N HIS A 273 10.08 -13.18 -9.17
CA HIS A 273 10.69 -12.01 -9.79
C HIS A 273 12.07 -11.68 -9.21
N VAL A 274 12.83 -12.69 -8.83
CA VAL A 274 14.25 -12.53 -8.47
C VAL A 274 15.04 -12.35 -9.75
N VAL A 275 15.72 -11.21 -9.91
CA VAL A 275 16.71 -11.05 -10.97
C VAL A 275 17.88 -11.99 -10.66
N HIS A 276 18.01 -13.07 -11.41
CA HIS A 276 19.22 -13.88 -11.41
C HIS A 276 20.28 -13.03 -12.11
N ASN A 277 21.12 -12.33 -11.34
CA ASN A 277 22.38 -11.85 -11.85
C ASN A 277 23.20 -13.11 -12.19
N SER A 278 23.10 -13.59 -13.42
CA SER A 278 24.08 -14.52 -13.94
C SER A 278 25.43 -13.80 -13.88
N PRO A 279 26.45 -14.37 -13.23
CA PRO A 279 27.77 -13.75 -13.28
C PRO A 279 28.17 -13.71 -14.76
N THR A 280 28.33 -12.51 -15.29
CA THR A 280 28.96 -12.30 -16.60
C THR A 280 30.36 -12.90 -16.48
N GLY A 281 30.56 -14.04 -17.17
CA GLY A 281 31.83 -14.74 -17.27
C GLY A 281 32.89 -13.92 -17.99
#